data_d6411fe164646d7a70562e52334e4ab4
#
_entry.id   d6411fe164646d7a70562e52334e4ab4
#
_cell.length_a   1.000
_cell.length_b   1.000
_cell.length_c   1.000
_cell.angle_alpha   90.00
_cell.angle_beta   90.00
_cell.angle_gamma   90.00
#
_symmetry.space_group_name_H-M   'P 1'
#
loop_
_entity.id
_entity.type
_entity.pdbx_description
1 polymer ?
#
loop_
_entity_poly.entity_id
_entity_poly.type
_entity_poly.pdbx_seq_one_letter_code
_entity_poly.pdbx_strand_id
1 'polypeptide(L)'
;EEAFRKSVISIARDFGVETRFLDFASHQYDTNEKTKQKVAAAVHEIKPDIALQMWEYDHHHDHTVASQLSKIALNHGGRVLNQDRFKSPRTIYHYDNGPGHTVGFEPDTFVDVTDYWDKSMEWLGRYMALQRNVDYDPAQTNGALQGKETLARYRGQTCRVKYAEALWAPRKQPVEIL
;
A
#
# COMPACT_ATOMS: atom_id res chain seq x y z
N GLU A 1 16.19 -8.74 12.83
CA GLU A 1 15.66 -8.15 11.58
C GLU A 1 15.42 -9.21 10.51
N GLU A 2 16.40 -10.06 10.18
CA GLU A 2 16.25 -11.09 9.13
C GLU A 2 15.12 -12.08 9.41
N ALA A 3 14.98 -12.56 10.65
CA ALA A 3 13.89 -13.45 11.04
C ALA A 3 12.51 -12.78 10.87
N PHE A 4 12.40 -11.52 11.24
CA PHE A 4 11.17 -10.73 11.04
C PHE A 4 10.81 -10.61 9.55
N ARG A 5 11.76 -10.27 8.69
CA ARG A 5 11.55 -10.18 7.23
C ARG A 5 11.10 -11.53 6.65
N LYS A 6 11.71 -12.64 7.06
CA LYS A 6 11.29 -14.00 6.66
C LYS A 6 9.85 -14.30 7.05
N SER A 7 9.46 -13.92 8.27
CA SER A 7 8.08 -14.10 8.74
C SER A 7 7.09 -13.24 7.95
N VAL A 8 7.41 -11.99 7.65
CA VAL A 8 6.57 -11.12 6.79
C VAL A 8 6.39 -11.73 5.40
N ILE A 9 7.47 -12.21 4.77
CA ILE A 9 7.41 -12.87 3.47
C ILE A 9 6.53 -14.13 3.53
N SER A 10 6.66 -14.93 4.61
CA SER A 10 5.85 -16.14 4.79
C SER A 10 4.37 -15.81 4.92
N ILE A 11 4.01 -14.83 5.78
CA ILE A 11 2.63 -14.37 5.92
C ILE A 11 2.07 -13.92 4.57
N ALA A 12 2.78 -13.04 3.87
CA ALA A 12 2.32 -12.52 2.58
C ALA A 12 2.10 -13.62 1.53
N ARG A 13 3.00 -14.63 1.49
CA ARG A 13 2.89 -15.78 0.58
C ARG A 13 1.62 -16.60 0.81
N ASP A 14 1.20 -16.77 2.06
CA ASP A 14 -0.04 -17.50 2.39
C ASP A 14 -1.28 -16.84 1.76
N PHE A 15 -1.19 -15.53 1.46
CA PHE A 15 -2.24 -14.76 0.77
C PHE A 15 -1.96 -14.52 -0.72
N GLY A 16 -0.94 -15.18 -1.29
CA GLY A 16 -0.59 -15.05 -2.70
C GLY A 16 0.15 -13.76 -3.05
N VAL A 17 0.77 -13.10 -2.09
CA VAL A 17 1.48 -11.83 -2.26
C VAL A 17 2.99 -12.04 -2.22
N GLU A 18 3.70 -11.51 -3.23
CA GLU A 18 5.15 -11.42 -3.22
C GLU A 18 5.58 -10.16 -2.46
N THR A 19 6.51 -10.30 -1.52
CA THR A 19 7.06 -9.19 -0.73
C THR A 19 8.52 -8.97 -1.06
N ARG A 20 8.89 -7.72 -1.29
CA ARG A 20 10.28 -7.28 -1.51
C ARG A 20 10.65 -6.17 -0.54
N PHE A 21 11.85 -6.26 0.02
CA PHE A 21 12.42 -5.23 0.88
C PHE A 21 13.48 -4.44 0.12
N LEU A 22 13.45 -3.13 0.25
CA LEU A 22 14.41 -2.24 -0.40
C LEU A 22 15.55 -1.77 0.54
N ASP A 23 15.67 -2.37 1.72
CA ASP A 23 16.73 -2.10 2.72
C ASP A 23 16.85 -0.62 3.10
N PHE A 24 15.74 0.06 3.23
CA PHE A 24 15.68 1.38 3.82
C PHE A 24 15.48 1.24 5.33
N ALA A 25 16.30 1.92 6.12
CA ALA A 25 16.11 2.01 7.55
C ALA A 25 15.09 3.11 7.87
N SER A 26 14.13 2.80 8.76
CA SER A 26 13.09 3.75 9.17
C SER A 26 13.71 5.05 9.69
N HIS A 27 13.12 6.19 9.34
CA HIS A 27 13.59 7.55 9.64
C HIS A 27 15.00 7.90 9.16
N GLN A 28 15.62 7.07 8.30
CA GLN A 28 17.01 7.26 7.84
C GLN A 28 17.13 7.33 6.31
N TYR A 29 16.04 7.53 5.59
CA TYR A 29 16.09 7.66 4.14
C TYR A 29 15.28 8.87 3.65
N ASP A 30 15.75 9.46 2.56
CA ASP A 30 15.20 10.65 1.93
C ASP A 30 15.03 10.44 0.43
N THR A 31 14.35 11.42 -0.21
CA THR A 31 14.25 11.50 -1.66
C THR A 31 15.54 12.04 -2.26
N ASN A 32 16.46 11.16 -2.65
CA ASN A 32 17.72 11.47 -3.32
C ASN A 32 17.94 10.54 -4.53
N GLU A 33 19.01 10.77 -5.31
CA GLU A 33 19.24 10.01 -6.54
C GLU A 33 19.36 8.49 -6.28
N LYS A 34 20.06 8.09 -5.23
CA LYS A 34 20.26 6.68 -4.89
C LYS A 34 18.95 5.99 -4.52
N THR A 35 18.12 6.63 -3.71
CA THR A 35 16.82 6.08 -3.30
C THR A 35 15.82 6.05 -4.45
N LYS A 36 15.81 7.09 -5.32
CA LYS A 36 15.02 7.11 -6.55
C LYS A 36 15.36 5.94 -7.49
N GLN A 37 16.68 5.74 -7.73
CA GLN A 37 17.15 4.64 -8.57
C GLN A 37 16.76 3.28 -8.01
N LYS A 38 16.86 3.09 -6.70
CA LYS A 38 16.53 1.83 -6.05
C LYS A 38 15.04 1.49 -6.17
N VAL A 39 14.15 2.46 -5.94
CA VAL A 39 12.71 2.25 -6.09
C VAL A 39 12.33 2.08 -7.57
N ALA A 40 12.90 2.88 -8.47
CA ALA A 40 12.66 2.77 -9.90
C ALA A 40 13.12 1.41 -10.47
N ALA A 41 14.24 0.87 -9.98
CA ALA A 41 14.72 -0.47 -10.37
C ALA A 41 13.73 -1.56 -9.97
N ALA A 42 13.18 -1.50 -8.75
CA ALA A 42 12.15 -2.45 -8.32
C ALA A 42 10.89 -2.37 -9.19
N VAL A 43 10.42 -1.17 -9.52
CA VAL A 43 9.28 -1.00 -10.44
C VAL A 43 9.60 -1.54 -11.84
N HIS A 44 10.82 -1.30 -12.34
CA HIS A 44 11.26 -1.81 -13.64
C HIS A 44 11.29 -3.35 -13.71
N GLU A 45 11.68 -3.99 -12.63
CA GLU A 45 11.67 -5.46 -12.53
C GLU A 45 10.26 -6.03 -12.46
N ILE A 46 9.40 -5.43 -11.65
CA ILE A 46 8.01 -5.89 -11.42
C ILE A 46 7.13 -5.63 -12.65
N LYS A 47 7.31 -4.50 -13.32
CA LYS A 47 6.51 -4.05 -14.48
C LYS A 47 5.00 -4.07 -14.21
N PRO A 48 4.51 -3.45 -13.16
CA PRO A 48 3.11 -3.53 -12.77
C PRO A 48 2.20 -2.93 -13.83
N ASP A 49 1.02 -3.51 -14.04
CA ASP A 49 -0.05 -2.92 -14.86
C ASP A 49 -0.84 -1.88 -14.08
N ILE A 50 -1.05 -2.15 -12.79
CA ILE A 50 -1.72 -1.27 -11.83
C ILE A 50 -0.79 -1.09 -10.63
N ALA A 51 -0.71 0.11 -10.10
CA ALA A 51 0.04 0.40 -8.89
C ALA A 51 -0.86 1.07 -7.84
N LEU A 52 -0.71 0.64 -6.61
CA LEU A 52 -1.29 1.30 -5.44
C LEU A 52 -0.14 1.93 -4.66
N GLN A 53 -0.21 3.23 -4.41
CA GLN A 53 0.80 3.93 -3.61
C GLN A 53 0.15 4.70 -2.47
N MET A 54 0.92 4.96 -1.41
CA MET A 54 0.44 5.75 -0.29
C MET A 54 0.08 7.18 -0.72
N TRP A 55 -0.92 7.75 -0.04
CA TRP A 55 -1.24 9.17 -0.15
C TRP A 55 -0.05 10.05 0.23
N GLU A 56 0.12 11.19 -0.43
CA GLU A 56 1.33 12.02 -0.30
C GLU A 56 1.39 12.88 0.97
N TYR A 57 0.26 13.12 1.64
CA TYR A 57 0.20 13.90 2.87
C TYR A 57 -0.07 13.01 4.07
N ASP A 58 0.96 12.85 4.91
CA ASP A 58 0.93 11.98 6.07
C ASP A 58 1.77 12.60 7.20
N HIS A 59 1.39 12.34 8.45
CA HIS A 59 2.15 12.81 9.60
C HIS A 59 3.45 12.03 9.81
N HIS A 60 3.55 10.81 9.25
CA HIS A 60 4.75 10.00 9.38
C HIS A 60 5.74 10.30 8.25
N HIS A 61 6.96 10.67 8.62
CA HIS A 61 8.02 11.02 7.66
C HIS A 61 8.24 9.93 6.60
N ASP A 62 8.39 8.68 7.02
CA ASP A 62 8.66 7.57 6.09
C ASP A 62 7.54 7.37 5.06
N HIS A 63 6.27 7.59 5.44
CA HIS A 63 5.15 7.50 4.54
C HIS A 63 5.22 8.58 3.45
N THR A 64 5.53 9.82 3.85
CA THR A 64 5.68 10.94 2.91
C THR A 64 6.83 10.68 1.93
N VAL A 65 8.00 10.27 2.43
CA VAL A 65 9.17 9.97 1.57
C VAL A 65 8.88 8.77 0.66
N ALA A 66 8.27 7.69 1.17
CA ALA A 66 7.90 6.52 0.37
C ALA A 66 6.91 6.89 -0.73
N SER A 67 5.92 7.73 -0.44
CA SER A 67 4.97 8.24 -1.44
C SER A 67 5.67 9.05 -2.54
N GLN A 68 6.58 9.96 -2.17
CA GLN A 68 7.35 10.75 -3.13
C GLN A 68 8.23 9.86 -4.02
N LEU A 69 8.95 8.91 -3.45
CA LEU A 69 9.79 7.97 -4.18
C LEU A 69 8.95 7.11 -5.14
N SER A 70 7.82 6.60 -4.67
CA SER A 70 6.89 5.82 -5.49
C SER A 70 6.34 6.65 -6.66
N LYS A 71 5.91 7.89 -6.41
CA LYS A 71 5.42 8.82 -7.44
C LYS A 71 6.46 9.06 -8.54
N ILE A 72 7.73 9.27 -8.15
CA ILE A 72 8.84 9.45 -9.09
C ILE A 72 9.09 8.17 -9.87
N ALA A 73 9.20 7.03 -9.20
CA ALA A 73 9.50 5.75 -9.84
C ALA A 73 8.40 5.31 -10.82
N LEU A 74 7.13 5.43 -10.43
CA LEU A 74 5.99 4.99 -11.24
C LEU A 74 5.76 5.88 -12.49
N ASN A 75 6.02 7.20 -12.38
CA ASN A 75 5.76 8.13 -13.48
C ASN A 75 7.02 8.47 -14.30
N HIS A 76 8.20 8.40 -13.71
CA HIS A 76 9.44 8.88 -14.30
C HIS A 76 10.61 7.88 -14.19
N GLY A 77 10.34 6.62 -13.81
CA GLY A 77 11.37 5.62 -13.57
C GLY A 77 12.31 5.39 -14.76
N GLY A 78 11.79 5.46 -15.98
CA GLY A 78 12.62 5.35 -17.19
C GLY A 78 13.70 6.44 -17.28
N ARG A 79 13.36 7.68 -16.93
CA ARG A 79 14.32 8.79 -16.87
C ARG A 79 15.33 8.62 -15.72
N VAL A 80 14.83 8.19 -14.55
CA VAL A 80 15.68 7.93 -13.37
C VAL A 80 16.74 6.87 -13.65
N LEU A 81 16.36 5.82 -14.40
CA LEU A 81 17.24 4.69 -14.73
C LEU A 81 17.99 4.85 -16.07
N ASN A 82 17.68 5.91 -16.83
CA ASN A 82 18.11 6.05 -18.23
C ASN A 82 17.77 4.80 -19.07
N GLN A 83 16.51 4.35 -18.99
CA GLN A 83 15.99 3.13 -19.62
C GLN A 83 14.83 3.45 -20.55
N ASP A 84 15.03 3.33 -21.87
CA ASP A 84 14.01 3.62 -22.88
C ASP A 84 12.84 2.63 -22.85
N ARG A 85 13.07 1.40 -22.37
CA ARG A 85 12.06 0.33 -22.31
C ARG A 85 11.40 0.21 -20.94
N PHE A 86 11.42 1.26 -20.13
CA PHE A 86 10.72 1.28 -18.86
C PHE A 86 9.20 1.24 -19.06
N LYS A 87 8.52 0.27 -18.42
CA LYS A 87 7.06 0.16 -18.47
C LYS A 87 6.49 0.83 -17.22
N SER A 88 5.92 2.03 -17.39
CA SER A 88 5.08 2.64 -16.34
C SER A 88 3.75 1.89 -16.22
N PRO A 89 3.15 1.81 -15.01
CA PRO A 89 1.82 1.23 -14.84
C PRO A 89 0.78 2.04 -15.64
N ARG A 90 -0.24 1.34 -16.14
CA ARG A 90 -1.36 1.95 -16.85
C ARG A 90 -2.20 2.82 -15.92
N THR A 91 -2.38 2.37 -14.69
CA THR A 91 -3.17 3.05 -13.68
C THR A 91 -2.42 3.10 -12.36
N ILE A 92 -2.44 4.26 -11.72
CA ILE A 92 -1.88 4.47 -10.39
C ILE A 92 -3.02 4.96 -9.50
N TYR A 93 -3.23 4.31 -8.37
CA TYR A 93 -4.15 4.75 -7.33
C TYR A 93 -3.38 5.12 -6.07
N HIS A 94 -3.92 6.07 -5.33
CA HIS A 94 -3.44 6.40 -4.00
C HIS A 94 -4.40 5.84 -2.95
N TYR A 95 -3.86 5.29 -1.88
CA TYR A 95 -4.60 4.86 -0.71
C TYR A 95 -4.13 5.62 0.53
N ASP A 96 -4.97 5.72 1.52
CA ASP A 96 -4.62 6.33 2.81
C ASP A 96 -4.15 5.31 3.83
N ASN A 97 -3.38 5.78 4.82
CA ASN A 97 -2.91 4.96 5.93
C ASN A 97 -3.88 4.96 7.13
N GLY A 98 -5.07 5.51 6.93
CA GLY A 98 -6.11 5.56 7.95
C GLY A 98 -6.02 6.74 8.92
N PRO A 99 -6.94 6.78 9.89
CA PRO A 99 -7.03 7.86 10.86
C PRO A 99 -5.76 8.02 11.70
N GLY A 100 -5.34 9.25 11.94
CA GLY A 100 -4.15 9.59 12.73
C GLY A 100 -2.85 9.64 11.93
N HIS A 101 -2.85 9.22 10.68
CA HIS A 101 -1.71 9.30 9.77
C HIS A 101 -1.97 10.25 8.60
N THR A 102 -2.98 9.96 7.80
CA THR A 102 -3.27 10.63 6.54
C THR A 102 -3.97 11.97 6.74
N VAL A 103 -3.57 12.97 5.96
CA VAL A 103 -4.14 14.32 5.96
C VAL A 103 -4.81 14.62 4.63
N GLY A 104 -6.05 15.11 4.65
CA GLY A 104 -6.74 15.64 3.47
C GLY A 104 -6.98 14.63 2.35
N PHE A 105 -7.21 13.35 2.67
CA PHE A 105 -7.53 12.34 1.68
C PHE A 105 -9.01 12.37 1.32
N GLU A 106 -9.30 12.72 0.09
CA GLU A 106 -10.66 12.74 -0.46
C GLU A 106 -10.76 11.70 -1.58
N PRO A 107 -11.21 10.47 -1.29
CA PRO A 107 -11.27 9.40 -2.27
C PRO A 107 -12.34 9.66 -3.33
N ASP A 108 -12.08 9.20 -4.55
CA ASP A 108 -13.01 9.24 -5.67
C ASP A 108 -13.38 7.84 -6.23
N THR A 109 -12.72 6.82 -5.70
CA THR A 109 -12.86 5.43 -6.16
C THR A 109 -13.01 4.52 -4.95
N PHE A 110 -13.99 3.62 -5.00
CA PHE A 110 -14.25 2.66 -3.93
C PHE A 110 -14.21 1.24 -4.49
N VAL A 111 -13.54 0.35 -3.79
CA VAL A 111 -13.43 -1.06 -4.14
C VAL A 111 -14.22 -1.87 -3.12
N ASP A 112 -15.21 -2.61 -3.59
CA ASP A 112 -15.91 -3.58 -2.73
C ASP A 112 -14.97 -4.72 -2.36
N VAL A 113 -14.68 -4.83 -1.06
CA VAL A 113 -13.80 -5.86 -0.51
C VAL A 113 -14.55 -6.83 0.41
N THR A 114 -15.88 -6.82 0.34
CA THR A 114 -16.73 -7.62 1.23
C THR A 114 -16.36 -9.10 1.21
N ASP A 115 -16.17 -9.69 0.04
CA ASP A 115 -15.83 -11.10 -0.11
C ASP A 115 -14.40 -11.47 0.32
N TYR A 116 -13.54 -10.46 0.44
CA TYR A 116 -12.14 -10.62 0.84
C TYR A 116 -11.87 -10.15 2.27
N TRP A 117 -12.90 -9.67 2.96
CA TRP A 117 -12.76 -9.00 4.24
C TRP A 117 -12.07 -9.88 5.29
N ASP A 118 -12.54 -11.09 5.48
CA ASP A 118 -12.02 -11.99 6.50
C ASP A 118 -10.54 -12.33 6.26
N LYS A 119 -10.14 -12.54 5.01
CA LYS A 119 -8.74 -12.74 4.63
C LYS A 119 -7.88 -11.51 4.91
N SER A 120 -8.39 -10.32 4.65
CA SER A 120 -7.69 -9.06 4.91
C SER A 120 -7.46 -8.86 6.41
N MET A 121 -8.46 -9.19 7.22
CA MET A 121 -8.38 -9.08 8.67
C MET A 121 -7.45 -10.15 9.27
N GLU A 122 -7.45 -11.36 8.75
CA GLU A 122 -6.49 -12.40 9.13
C GLU A 122 -5.05 -11.95 8.83
N TRP A 123 -4.79 -11.46 7.61
CA TRP A 123 -3.46 -10.96 7.27
C TRP A 123 -3.00 -9.86 8.22
N LEU A 124 -3.84 -8.84 8.43
CA LEU A 124 -3.51 -7.74 9.34
C LEU A 124 -3.28 -8.25 10.78
N GLY A 125 -4.13 -9.17 11.26
CA GLY A 125 -4.00 -9.77 12.58
C GLY A 125 -2.69 -10.52 12.77
N ARG A 126 -2.31 -11.37 11.81
CA ARG A 126 -1.04 -12.10 11.81
C ARG A 126 0.17 -11.16 11.78
N TYR A 127 0.11 -10.11 10.97
CA TYR A 127 1.16 -9.10 10.91
C TYR A 127 1.29 -8.32 12.23
N MET A 128 0.18 -7.92 12.83
CA MET A 128 0.18 -7.22 14.12
C MET A 128 0.67 -8.09 15.28
N ALA A 129 0.38 -9.38 15.27
CA ALA A 129 0.90 -10.34 16.23
C ALA A 129 2.43 -10.48 16.10
N LEU A 130 2.92 -10.61 14.85
CA LEU A 130 4.36 -10.64 14.56
C LEU A 130 5.07 -9.36 15.04
N GLN A 131 4.52 -8.17 14.80
CA GLN A 131 5.09 -6.92 15.26
C GLN A 131 5.19 -6.82 16.79
N ARG A 132 4.23 -7.42 17.49
CA ARG A 132 4.17 -7.41 18.96
C ARG A 132 4.92 -8.58 19.61
N ASN A 133 5.49 -9.46 18.78
CA ASN A 133 6.16 -10.69 19.20
C ASN A 133 5.26 -11.56 20.11
N VAL A 134 4.01 -11.77 19.68
CA VAL A 134 3.02 -12.65 20.31
C VAL A 134 2.45 -13.62 19.30
N ASP A 135 1.87 -14.71 19.77
CA ASP A 135 1.17 -15.66 18.90
C ASP A 135 -0.10 -15.03 18.32
N TYR A 136 -0.41 -15.37 17.07
CA TYR A 136 -1.64 -14.93 16.45
C TYR A 136 -2.84 -15.69 17.02
N ASP A 137 -3.80 -14.96 17.53
CA ASP A 137 -5.10 -15.49 17.99
C ASP A 137 -6.21 -14.75 17.21
N PRO A 138 -6.99 -15.47 16.37
CA PRO A 138 -8.06 -14.86 15.58
C PRO A 138 -9.21 -14.30 16.43
N ALA A 139 -9.34 -14.72 17.70
CA ALA A 139 -10.34 -14.19 18.62
C ALA A 139 -9.95 -12.85 19.25
N GLN A 140 -8.66 -12.49 19.17
CA GLN A 140 -8.17 -11.23 19.73
C GLN A 140 -8.32 -10.08 18.74
N THR A 141 -8.90 -9.00 19.24
CA THR A 141 -8.95 -7.73 18.51
C THR A 141 -7.92 -6.75 19.06
N ASN A 142 -7.51 -5.80 18.25
CA ASN A 142 -6.62 -4.71 18.65
C ASN A 142 -7.02 -3.41 17.94
N GLY A 143 -6.44 -2.28 18.36
CA GLY A 143 -6.78 -0.98 17.80
C GLY A 143 -6.60 -0.86 16.28
N ALA A 144 -5.61 -1.55 15.70
CA ALA A 144 -5.40 -1.55 14.25
C ALA A 144 -6.53 -2.27 13.50
N LEU A 145 -6.93 -3.45 13.99
CA LEU A 145 -8.05 -4.22 13.43
C LEU A 145 -9.37 -3.47 13.56
N GLN A 146 -9.64 -2.91 14.75
CA GLN A 146 -10.86 -2.14 15.00
C GLN A 146 -10.93 -0.87 14.14
N GLY A 147 -9.82 -0.14 14.04
CA GLY A 147 -9.73 1.06 13.21
C GLY A 147 -9.94 0.74 11.72
N LYS A 148 -9.33 -0.33 11.23
CA LYS A 148 -9.50 -0.80 9.85
C LYS A 148 -10.94 -1.18 9.58
N GLU A 149 -11.57 -1.94 10.46
CA GLU A 149 -12.98 -2.34 10.30
C GLU A 149 -13.92 -1.13 10.30
N THR A 150 -13.74 -0.21 11.24
CA THR A 150 -14.56 1.01 11.34
C THR A 150 -14.48 1.82 10.05
N LEU A 151 -13.27 2.01 9.53
CA LEU A 151 -13.05 2.77 8.32
C LEU A 151 -13.63 2.09 7.08
N ALA A 152 -13.43 0.78 6.93
CA ALA A 152 -13.95 0.03 5.80
C ALA A 152 -15.49 -0.05 5.80
N ARG A 153 -16.13 -0.14 6.97
CA ARG A 153 -17.59 -0.04 7.11
C ARG A 153 -18.13 1.34 6.73
N TYR A 154 -17.50 2.40 7.22
CA TYR A 154 -17.84 3.77 6.85
C TYR A 154 -17.80 3.99 5.33
N ARG A 155 -16.72 3.55 4.68
CA ARG A 155 -16.55 3.62 3.23
C ARG A 155 -17.55 2.75 2.48
N GLY A 156 -17.81 1.55 3.00
CA GLY A 156 -18.82 0.65 2.45
C GLY A 156 -20.22 1.29 2.43
N GLN A 157 -20.59 1.99 3.48
CA GLN A 157 -21.87 2.71 3.55
C GLN A 157 -21.96 3.80 2.47
N THR A 158 -20.87 4.49 2.12
CA THR A 158 -20.89 5.53 1.08
C THR A 158 -21.17 4.98 -0.30
N CYS A 159 -20.79 3.73 -0.59
CA CYS A 159 -20.97 3.07 -1.88
C CYS A 159 -21.93 1.87 -1.86
N ARG A 160 -22.68 1.67 -0.75
CA ARG A 160 -23.74 0.65 -0.58
C ARG A 160 -23.23 -0.79 -0.60
N VAL A 161 -22.06 -1.03 -0.04
CA VAL A 161 -21.49 -2.37 0.21
C VAL A 161 -21.17 -2.53 1.69
N LYS A 162 -20.87 -3.75 2.14
CA LYS A 162 -20.58 -4.01 3.56
C LYS A 162 -19.22 -3.44 3.98
N TYR A 163 -18.20 -3.68 3.16
CA TYR A 163 -16.84 -3.18 3.36
C TYR A 163 -16.27 -2.65 2.05
N ALA A 164 -15.67 -1.47 2.09
CA ALA A 164 -14.95 -0.91 0.95
C ALA A 164 -13.59 -0.37 1.34
N GLU A 165 -12.64 -0.49 0.43
CA GLU A 165 -11.41 0.28 0.39
C GLU A 165 -11.60 1.53 -0.46
N ALA A 166 -10.99 2.62 -0.05
CA ALA A 166 -11.09 3.87 -0.77
C ALA A 166 -9.77 4.23 -1.41
N LEU A 167 -9.85 4.67 -2.65
CA LEU A 167 -8.73 5.05 -3.50
C LEU A 167 -8.96 6.44 -4.09
N TRP A 168 -7.89 7.08 -4.47
CA TRP A 168 -7.91 8.30 -5.25
C TRP A 168 -7.11 8.10 -6.54
N ALA A 169 -7.71 8.48 -7.69
CA ALA A 169 -7.08 8.37 -8.99
C ALA A 169 -6.61 9.75 -9.49
N PRO A 170 -5.29 9.98 -9.68
CA PRO A 170 -4.77 11.26 -10.17
C PRO A 170 -5.19 11.56 -11.61
N ARG A 171 -5.51 10.53 -12.37
CA ARG A 171 -6.00 10.65 -13.76
C ARG A 171 -7.37 10.02 -13.86
N LYS A 172 -8.33 10.78 -14.36
CA LYS A 172 -9.63 10.23 -14.71
C LYS A 172 -9.48 9.23 -15.84
N GLN A 173 -10.08 8.07 -15.69
CA GLN A 173 -10.07 7.03 -16.71
C GLN A 173 -11.47 6.86 -17.27
N PRO A 174 -11.61 6.67 -18.59
CA PRO A 174 -12.90 6.30 -19.15
C PRO A 174 -13.29 4.93 -18.63
N VAL A 175 -14.52 4.79 -18.16
CA VAL A 175 -15.12 3.48 -17.88
C VAL A 175 -15.79 3.04 -19.18
N GLU A 176 -15.55 1.82 -19.60
CA GLU A 176 -16.37 1.23 -20.66
C GLU A 176 -17.80 1.09 -20.11
N ILE A 177 -18.77 1.46 -20.92
CA ILE A 177 -20.17 1.34 -20.56
C ILE A 177 -20.45 -0.15 -20.36
N LEU A 178 -20.96 -0.48 -19.18
CA LEU A 178 -21.36 -1.83 -18.82
C LEU A 178 -22.67 -2.21 -19.50
#